data_f90093cd071a9391c60e9dac9537b74c
#
_entry.id   f90093cd071a9391c60e9dac9537b74c
#
_cell.length_a   1.000
_cell.length_b   1.000
_cell.length_c   1.000
_cell.angle_alpha   90.00
_cell.angle_beta   90.00
_cell.angle_gamma   90.00
#
_symmetry.space_group_name_H-M   'P 1'
#
loop_
_entity.id
_entity.type
_entity.pdbx_description
1 polymer ?
#
loop_
_entity_poly.entity_id
_entity_poly.type
_entity_poly.pdbx_seq_one_letter_code
_entity_poly.pdbx_strand_id
1 'polypeptide(L)'
;TNVFHAGDGNLHPLFSFDRSVPGTLERVLAASDELVRLCVDAGGSLSGEHGIGLEKRDFMPLVFTAEDLDAQACLRSAFDPDARMNPRKVLPDGARCGDYAAAALAREGALPEGTWI
;
A
#
# COMPACT_ATOMS: atom_id res chain seq x y z
N THR A 1 -5.90 -17.38 11.22
CA THR A 1 -5.13 -17.15 12.46
C THR A 1 -4.82 -15.67 12.60
N ASN A 2 -4.58 -15.21 13.81
CA ASN A 2 -4.15 -13.86 14.07
C ASN A 2 -3.01 -13.88 15.09
N VAL A 3 -1.97 -13.11 14.82
CA VAL A 3 -0.92 -12.75 15.78
C VAL A 3 -1.12 -11.28 16.07
N PHE A 4 -0.80 -10.83 17.28
CA PHE A 4 -1.08 -9.44 17.65
C PHE A 4 -0.17 -8.96 18.78
N HIS A 5 0.03 -7.66 18.83
CA HIS A 5 0.63 -6.96 19.95
C HIS A 5 -0.48 -6.38 20.82
N ALA A 6 -0.87 -7.10 21.87
CA ALA A 6 -2.07 -6.78 22.66
C ALA A 6 -2.00 -5.39 23.31
N GLY A 7 -0.81 -4.92 23.68
CA GLY A 7 -0.62 -3.60 24.28
C GLY A 7 -0.82 -2.44 23.34
N ASP A 8 -0.55 -2.66 22.04
CA ASP A 8 -0.57 -1.63 20.99
C ASP A 8 -1.83 -1.68 20.13
N GLY A 9 -2.61 -2.78 20.22
CA GLY A 9 -3.74 -3.03 19.35
C GLY A 9 -3.35 -3.37 17.89
N ASN A 10 -2.09 -3.74 17.66
CA ASN A 10 -1.60 -4.10 16.34
C ASN A 10 -1.95 -5.56 15.99
N LEU A 11 -2.60 -5.77 14.86
CA LEU A 11 -3.09 -7.07 14.42
C LEU A 11 -2.32 -7.56 13.18
N HIS A 12 -1.95 -8.85 13.17
CA HIS A 12 -1.35 -9.53 12.03
C HIS A 12 -2.26 -10.68 11.58
N PRO A 13 -3.31 -10.41 10.81
CA PRO A 13 -4.18 -11.45 10.29
C PRO A 13 -3.42 -12.32 9.29
N LEU A 14 -3.47 -13.64 9.47
CA LEU A 14 -2.80 -14.61 8.63
C LEU A 14 -3.84 -15.52 7.95
N PHE A 15 -3.83 -15.55 6.63
CA PHE A 15 -4.65 -16.41 5.82
C PHE A 15 -3.82 -17.59 5.31
N SER A 16 -4.23 -18.81 5.67
CA SER A 16 -3.66 -20.03 5.08
C SER A 16 -4.63 -20.52 4.01
N PHE A 17 -4.15 -20.69 2.79
CA PHE A 17 -4.97 -21.12 1.68
C PHE A 17 -4.17 -21.92 0.65
N ASP A 18 -4.88 -22.74 -0.12
CA ASP A 18 -4.31 -23.48 -1.24
C ASP A 18 -4.45 -22.68 -2.53
N ARG A 19 -3.33 -22.23 -3.08
CA ARG A 19 -3.28 -21.45 -4.32
C ARG A 19 -3.69 -22.25 -5.56
N SER A 20 -3.69 -23.57 -5.48
CA SER A 20 -4.12 -24.44 -6.60
C SER A 20 -5.63 -24.46 -6.78
N VAL A 21 -6.39 -24.04 -5.77
CA VAL A 21 -7.85 -23.99 -5.83
C VAL A 21 -8.29 -22.67 -6.50
N PRO A 22 -8.95 -22.73 -7.67
CA PRO A 22 -9.37 -21.54 -8.41
C PRO A 22 -10.27 -20.62 -7.56
N GLY A 23 -10.07 -19.31 -7.68
CA GLY A 23 -10.85 -18.29 -6.98
C GLY A 23 -10.50 -18.11 -5.50
N THR A 24 -9.57 -18.89 -4.95
CA THR A 24 -9.20 -18.77 -3.54
C THR A 24 -8.38 -17.53 -3.27
N LEU A 25 -7.45 -17.18 -4.16
CA LEU A 25 -6.64 -15.98 -4.03
C LEU A 25 -7.53 -14.73 -4.01
N GLU A 26 -8.47 -14.63 -4.93
CA GLU A 26 -9.40 -13.49 -5.02
C GLU A 26 -10.22 -13.32 -3.74
N ARG A 27 -10.68 -14.43 -3.16
CA ARG A 27 -11.41 -14.40 -1.88
C ARG A 27 -10.54 -13.95 -0.72
N VAL A 28 -9.26 -14.36 -0.69
CA VAL A 28 -8.31 -13.94 0.34
C VAL A 28 -8.01 -12.45 0.22
N LEU A 29 -7.79 -11.96 -1.00
CA LEU A 29 -7.57 -10.54 -1.25
C LEU A 29 -8.80 -9.71 -0.84
N ALA A 30 -10.00 -10.13 -1.22
CA ALA A 30 -11.23 -9.46 -0.81
C ALA A 30 -11.40 -9.42 0.72
N ALA A 31 -11.10 -10.52 1.41
CA ALA A 31 -11.13 -10.56 2.87
C ALA A 31 -10.07 -9.66 3.52
N SER A 32 -8.88 -9.54 2.91
CA SER A 32 -7.84 -8.61 3.35
C SER A 32 -8.30 -7.16 3.20
N ASP A 33 -8.92 -6.82 2.07
CA ASP A 33 -9.47 -5.49 1.81
C ASP A 33 -10.55 -5.11 2.83
N GLU A 34 -11.45 -6.05 3.12
CA GLU A 34 -12.50 -5.84 4.13
C GLU A 34 -11.91 -5.59 5.52
N LEU A 35 -10.89 -6.37 5.92
CA LEU A 35 -10.21 -6.18 7.20
C LEU A 35 -9.56 -4.80 7.31
N VAL A 36 -8.88 -4.34 6.27
CA VAL A 36 -8.25 -3.00 6.26
C VAL A 36 -9.32 -1.92 6.48
N ARG A 37 -10.45 -2.01 5.77
CA ARG A 37 -11.55 -1.05 5.90
C ARG A 37 -12.14 -1.08 7.31
N LEU A 38 -12.40 -2.26 7.87
CA LEU A 38 -12.90 -2.41 9.24
C LEU A 38 -11.94 -1.80 10.27
N CYS A 39 -10.63 -1.97 10.09
CA CYS A 39 -9.63 -1.35 10.96
C CYS A 39 -9.68 0.17 10.90
N VAL A 40 -9.77 0.74 9.71
CA VAL A 40 -9.87 2.21 9.52
C VAL A 40 -11.18 2.74 10.10
N ASP A 41 -12.31 2.07 9.83
CA ASP A 41 -13.63 2.46 10.34
C ASP A 41 -13.69 2.41 11.87
N ALA A 42 -12.92 1.51 12.49
CA ALA A 42 -12.75 1.45 13.95
C ALA A 42 -11.80 2.50 14.52
N GLY A 43 -11.28 3.41 13.71
CA GLY A 43 -10.33 4.45 14.10
C GLY A 43 -8.87 4.01 14.15
N GLY A 44 -8.57 2.86 13.52
CA GLY A 44 -7.20 2.36 13.36
C GLY A 44 -6.48 2.99 12.18
N SER A 45 -5.26 2.50 11.93
CA SER A 45 -4.42 2.92 10.81
C SER A 45 -4.26 1.80 9.77
N LEU A 46 -3.80 2.16 8.56
CA LEU A 46 -3.53 1.20 7.49
C LEU A 46 -2.38 0.24 7.83
N SER A 47 -1.45 0.66 8.68
CA SER A 47 -0.30 -0.15 9.07
C SER A 47 0.15 0.22 10.49
N GLY A 48 0.30 -0.80 11.35
CA GLY A 48 0.86 -0.63 12.68
C GLY A 48 2.39 -0.49 12.65
N GLU A 49 3.08 -1.33 11.87
CA GLU A 49 4.55 -1.40 11.84
C GLU A 49 5.17 -1.71 10.48
N HIS A 50 4.52 -2.53 9.63
CA HIS A 50 5.13 -3.01 8.39
C HIS A 50 5.20 -1.95 7.28
N GLY A 51 4.48 -0.84 7.44
CA GLY A 51 4.40 0.22 6.44
C GLY A 51 3.37 -0.06 5.34
N ILE A 52 3.29 0.87 4.42
CA ILE A 52 2.29 0.84 3.33
C ILE A 52 2.78 -0.01 2.15
N GLY A 53 4.01 0.19 1.72
CA GLY A 53 4.59 -0.56 0.60
C GLY A 53 3.79 -0.43 -0.70
N LEU A 54 3.62 -1.56 -1.36
CA LEU A 54 2.78 -1.72 -2.56
C LEU A 54 1.37 -2.18 -2.22
N GLU A 55 1.26 -3.07 -1.22
CA GLU A 55 0.02 -3.78 -0.92
C GLU A 55 -1.08 -2.87 -0.37
N LYS A 56 -0.69 -1.85 0.40
CA LYS A 56 -1.64 -0.98 1.10
C LYS A 56 -1.79 0.41 0.48
N ARG A 57 -1.03 0.74 -0.57
CA ARG A 57 -1.03 2.08 -1.16
C ARG A 57 -2.41 2.50 -1.68
N ASP A 58 -3.18 1.56 -2.22
CA ASP A 58 -4.50 1.83 -2.78
C ASP A 58 -5.57 2.07 -1.70
N PHE A 59 -5.24 1.82 -0.44
CA PHE A 59 -6.06 2.17 0.73
C PHE A 59 -5.72 3.54 1.33
N MET A 60 -4.64 4.20 0.88
CA MET A 60 -4.26 5.52 1.39
C MET A 60 -5.40 6.55 1.34
N PRO A 61 -6.26 6.58 0.28
CA PRO A 61 -7.40 7.47 0.23
C PRO A 61 -8.51 7.21 1.29
N LEU A 62 -8.45 6.10 2.03
CA LEU A 62 -9.35 5.88 3.16
C LEU A 62 -8.99 6.76 4.38
N VAL A 63 -7.76 7.21 4.46
CA VAL A 63 -7.21 7.95 5.62
C VAL A 63 -6.79 9.36 5.25
N PHE A 64 -6.34 9.58 4.02
CA PHE A 64 -5.77 10.85 3.55
C PHE A 64 -6.64 11.46 2.44
N THR A 65 -6.82 12.77 2.50
CA THR A 65 -7.47 13.53 1.41
C THR A 65 -6.59 13.58 0.17
N ALA A 66 -7.16 14.00 -0.96
CA ALA A 66 -6.38 14.20 -2.19
C ALA A 66 -5.25 15.26 -1.97
N GLU A 67 -5.55 16.32 -1.23
CA GLU A 67 -4.60 17.37 -0.90
C GLU A 67 -3.46 16.86 -0.02
N ASP A 68 -3.74 15.97 0.94
CA ASP A 68 -2.73 15.33 1.77
C ASP A 68 -1.80 14.45 0.93
N LEU A 69 -2.37 13.67 0.02
CA LEU A 69 -1.60 12.79 -0.86
C LEU A 69 -0.73 13.57 -1.85
N ASP A 70 -1.24 14.68 -2.37
CA ASP A 70 -0.48 15.58 -3.23
C ASP A 70 0.66 16.26 -2.46
N ALA A 71 0.43 16.69 -1.22
CA ALA A 71 1.49 17.24 -0.36
C ALA A 71 2.59 16.19 -0.07
N GLN A 72 2.21 14.94 0.21
CA GLN A 72 3.15 13.84 0.38
C GLN A 72 3.94 13.55 -0.91
N ALA A 73 3.29 13.62 -2.08
CA ALA A 73 3.96 13.47 -3.36
C ALA A 73 4.97 14.59 -3.63
N CYS A 74 4.62 15.84 -3.29
CA CYS A 74 5.54 16.97 -3.39
C CYS A 74 6.75 16.82 -2.48
N LEU A 75 6.55 16.39 -1.23
CA LEU A 75 7.64 16.12 -0.31
C LEU A 75 8.57 15.04 -0.87
N ARG A 76 8.01 13.95 -1.38
CA ARG A 76 8.78 12.88 -1.99
C ARG A 76 9.59 13.37 -3.19
N SER A 77 9.01 14.16 -4.08
CA SER A 77 9.70 14.68 -5.26
C SER A 77 10.85 15.63 -4.93
N ALA A 78 10.76 16.33 -3.81
CA ALA A 78 11.85 17.20 -3.35
C ALA A 78 13.13 16.41 -2.97
N PHE A 79 12.97 15.18 -2.47
CA PHE A 79 14.09 14.33 -2.06
C PHE A 79 14.51 13.31 -3.12
N ASP A 80 13.58 12.91 -4.00
CA ASP A 80 13.79 11.89 -5.01
C ASP A 80 13.14 12.28 -6.35
N PRO A 81 13.62 13.37 -6.99
CA PRO A 81 13.02 13.88 -8.22
C PRO A 81 13.08 12.89 -9.39
N ASP A 82 14.05 11.99 -9.37
CA ASP A 82 14.22 10.96 -10.40
C ASP A 82 13.45 9.66 -10.10
N ALA A 83 12.68 9.61 -9.01
CA ALA A 83 11.94 8.42 -8.57
C ALA A 83 12.82 7.15 -8.48
N ARG A 84 14.02 7.26 -7.89
CA ARG A 84 14.97 6.15 -7.73
C ARG A 84 14.72 5.34 -6.47
N MET A 85 14.21 5.97 -5.42
CA MET A 85 13.99 5.36 -4.12
C MET A 85 12.61 4.71 -4.04
N ASN A 86 12.57 3.39 -4.09
CA ASN A 86 11.32 2.63 -3.96
C ASN A 86 10.19 3.18 -4.85
N PRO A 87 10.34 3.20 -6.17
CA PRO A 87 9.33 3.74 -7.06
C PRO A 87 7.98 3.04 -6.85
N ARG A 88 6.89 3.80 -6.97
CA ARG A 88 5.50 3.34 -6.83
C ARG A 88 5.09 2.81 -5.46
N LYS A 89 5.98 2.82 -4.45
CA LYS A 89 5.62 2.43 -3.09
C LYS A 89 5.04 3.61 -2.32
N VAL A 90 4.14 3.32 -1.39
CA VAL A 90 3.48 4.22 -0.44
C VAL A 90 2.35 5.03 -1.07
N LEU A 91 2.62 5.86 -2.07
CA LEU A 91 1.61 6.74 -2.67
C LEU A 91 0.79 6.00 -3.73
N PRO A 92 -0.55 6.16 -3.73
CA PRO A 92 -1.41 5.58 -4.75
C PRO A 92 -1.15 6.21 -6.12
N ASP A 93 -1.56 5.50 -7.17
CA ASP A 93 -1.51 6.02 -8.52
C ASP A 93 -2.44 7.25 -8.64
N GLY A 94 -1.91 8.36 -9.15
CA GLY A 94 -2.66 9.61 -9.28
C GLY A 94 -2.32 10.70 -8.28
N ALA A 95 -1.62 10.40 -7.18
CA ALA A 95 -1.02 11.44 -6.34
C ALA A 95 0.06 12.18 -7.15
N ARG A 96 -0.08 13.50 -7.25
CA ARG A 96 0.71 14.29 -8.22
C ARG A 96 1.49 15.40 -7.52
N CYS A 97 2.79 15.41 -7.79
CA CYS A 97 3.56 16.64 -7.70
C CYS A 97 4.44 16.73 -8.95
N GLY A 98 4.06 17.60 -9.88
CA GLY A 98 4.83 17.90 -11.08
C GLY A 98 5.32 16.65 -11.82
N ASP A 99 6.63 16.58 -12.07
CA ASP A 99 7.26 15.53 -12.89
C ASP A 99 7.49 14.20 -12.15
N TYR A 100 7.25 14.12 -10.83
CA TYR A 100 7.48 12.88 -10.06
C TYR A 100 6.62 11.73 -10.59
N ALA A 101 5.35 11.97 -10.87
CA ALA A 101 4.46 10.94 -11.39
C ALA A 101 4.94 10.41 -12.75
N ALA A 102 5.44 11.31 -13.62
CA ALA A 102 6.00 10.94 -14.92
C ALA A 102 7.29 10.12 -14.78
N ALA A 103 8.19 10.51 -13.88
CA ALA A 103 9.43 9.78 -13.60
C ALA A 103 9.17 8.39 -12.99
N ALA A 104 8.19 8.27 -12.10
CA ALA A 104 7.80 6.99 -11.50
C ALA A 104 7.20 6.04 -12.54
N LEU A 105 6.33 6.54 -13.43
CA LEU A 105 5.73 5.75 -14.52
C LEU A 105 6.74 5.32 -15.58
N ALA A 106 7.72 6.18 -15.90
CA ALA A 106 8.76 5.85 -16.87
C ALA A 106 9.65 4.67 -16.44
N ARG A 107 9.72 4.38 -15.14
CA ARG A 107 10.47 3.23 -14.58
C ARG A 107 9.67 1.95 -14.49
N GLU A 108 8.39 1.99 -14.79
CA GLU A 108 7.49 0.82 -14.73
C GLU A 108 7.94 -0.35 -15.62
N GLY A 109 8.55 -0.04 -16.77
CA GLY A 109 9.12 -1.05 -17.66
C GLY A 109 10.51 -1.59 -17.27
N ALA A 110 11.10 -1.09 -16.18
CA ALA A 110 12.46 -1.44 -15.76
C ALA A 110 12.52 -2.48 -14.62
N LEU A 111 11.37 -2.88 -14.07
CA LEU A 111 11.35 -3.91 -13.01
C LEU A 111 11.19 -5.29 -13.65
N PRO A 112 12.04 -6.27 -13.30
CA PRO A 112 11.91 -7.65 -13.78
C PRO A 112 10.56 -8.22 -13.35
N GLU A 113 9.89 -8.95 -14.27
CA GLU A 113 8.72 -9.75 -13.93
C GLU A 113 9.07 -10.71 -12.79
N GLY A 114 8.27 -10.71 -11.73
CA GLY A 114 8.44 -11.62 -10.60
C GLY A 114 9.14 -11.06 -9.36
N THR A 115 9.41 -9.77 -9.28
CA THR A 115 10.00 -9.13 -8.08
C THR A 115 8.97 -8.89 -6.96
N TRP A 116 7.95 -9.73 -6.89
CA TRP A 116 6.90 -9.63 -5.87
C TRP A 116 7.14 -10.70 -4.81
N ILE A 117 7.63 -10.31 -3.67
CA ILE A 117 7.63 -11.13 -2.45
C ILE A 117 6.58 -10.58 -1.51
#